data_8a559ea26f92adc04d8c9bd29f154444
#
_entry.id   8a559ea26f92adc04d8c9bd29f154444
#
_cell.length_a   1.000
_cell.length_b   1.000
_cell.length_c   1.000
_cell.angle_alpha   90.00
_cell.angle_beta   90.00
_cell.angle_gamma   90.00
#
_symmetry.space_group_name_H-M   'P 1'
#
loop_
_entity.id
_entity.type
_entity.pdbx_description
1 polymer ?
#
loop_
_entity_poly.entity_id
_entity_poly.type
_entity_poly.pdbx_seq_one_letter_code
_entity_poly.pdbx_strand_id
1 'polypeptide(L)'
;MAQRRIANPALFICDLQEKFRPAIYEFPKVVSTAQKLLKASKLLNIPVFATTQNKGRLRLYEPTPEVKQALDSLNASGPLSCIIVGIESHICVTQTTLDLLRAGHQVYVIADGVSSCNKEEVPIALARLRHEGAVVTTSESFMYEYVGDASTPEFKDIIKVVKETSQSTKEAMQTLCKI
;
A
#
# COMPACT_ATOMS: atom_id res chain seq x y z
N MET A 1 -24.12 6.00 -11.38
CA MET A 1 -23.15 5.56 -10.36
C MET A 1 -22.19 6.70 -10.09
N ALA A 2 -21.94 7.07 -8.84
CA ALA A 2 -20.94 8.09 -8.53
C ALA A 2 -19.58 7.60 -9.03
N GLN A 3 -18.85 8.47 -9.74
CA GLN A 3 -17.53 8.15 -10.26
C GLN A 3 -16.57 8.00 -9.07
N ARG A 4 -15.93 6.84 -8.93
CA ARG A 4 -14.92 6.62 -7.89
C ARG A 4 -13.74 7.57 -8.10
N ARG A 5 -13.25 8.19 -7.01
CA ARG A 5 -12.10 9.11 -7.08
C ARG A 5 -10.80 8.38 -7.42
N ILE A 6 -10.69 7.13 -6.99
CA ILE A 6 -9.53 6.27 -7.25
C ILE A 6 -9.90 5.33 -8.39
N ALA A 7 -9.26 5.48 -9.54
CA ALA A 7 -9.46 4.66 -10.73
C ALA A 7 -8.39 3.57 -10.84
N ASN A 8 -8.71 2.44 -11.46
CA ASN A 8 -7.78 1.33 -11.73
C ASN A 8 -6.87 0.98 -10.54
N PRO A 9 -7.40 0.66 -9.33
CA PRO A 9 -6.59 0.40 -8.16
C PRO A 9 -5.82 -0.91 -8.27
N ALA A 10 -4.59 -0.94 -7.73
CA ALA A 10 -3.79 -2.15 -7.57
C ALA A 10 -3.02 -2.08 -6.25
N LEU A 11 -3.09 -3.13 -5.43
CA LEU A 11 -2.37 -3.21 -4.15
C LEU A 11 -1.00 -3.85 -4.36
N PHE A 12 0.05 -3.15 -3.93
CA PHE A 12 1.44 -3.61 -3.95
C PHE A 12 1.92 -3.86 -2.53
N ILE A 13 2.36 -5.09 -2.26
CA ILE A 13 2.93 -5.50 -0.97
C ILE A 13 4.43 -5.69 -1.17
N CYS A 14 5.20 -4.76 -0.60
CA CYS A 14 6.65 -4.76 -0.68
C CYS A 14 7.25 -5.65 0.41
N ASP A 15 7.82 -6.76 0.02
CA ASP A 15 8.81 -7.59 0.75
C ASP A 15 8.48 -7.94 2.21
N LEU A 16 7.23 -8.25 2.55
CA LEU A 16 6.81 -8.67 3.89
C LEU A 16 7.17 -10.16 4.15
N GLN A 17 8.47 -10.47 4.28
CA GLN A 17 8.97 -11.81 4.56
C GLN A 17 9.29 -11.98 6.06
N GLU A 18 8.98 -13.15 6.64
CA GLU A 18 9.22 -13.48 8.06
C GLU A 18 10.68 -13.27 8.51
N LYS A 19 11.64 -13.46 7.61
CA LYS A 19 13.07 -13.24 7.90
C LYS A 19 13.39 -11.82 8.37
N PHE A 20 12.56 -10.84 8.02
CA PHE A 20 12.75 -9.43 8.39
C PHE A 20 12.09 -9.04 9.71
N ARG A 21 11.28 -9.92 10.29
CA ARG A 21 10.55 -9.66 11.55
C ARG A 21 11.43 -9.11 12.68
N PRO A 22 12.64 -9.67 12.95
CA PRO A 22 13.48 -9.18 14.05
C PRO A 22 14.18 -7.84 13.74
N ALA A 23 14.26 -7.44 12.47
CA ALA A 23 15.03 -6.28 12.05
C ALA A 23 14.16 -5.03 11.82
N ILE A 24 12.88 -5.20 11.54
CA ILE A 24 11.98 -4.09 11.14
C ILE A 24 11.19 -3.58 12.35
N TYR A 25 11.24 -2.27 12.54
CA TYR A 25 10.46 -1.59 13.56
C TYR A 25 8.95 -1.86 13.37
N GLU A 26 8.30 -2.37 14.44
CA GLU A 26 6.86 -2.65 14.47
C GLU A 26 6.34 -3.53 13.30
N PHE A 27 7.16 -4.48 12.83
CA PHE A 27 6.82 -5.40 11.75
C PHE A 27 5.42 -6.05 11.88
N PRO A 28 4.98 -6.51 13.08
CA PRO A 28 3.65 -7.10 13.24
C PRO A 28 2.51 -6.14 12.88
N LYS A 29 2.69 -4.82 13.09
CA LYS A 29 1.68 -3.81 12.76
C LYS A 29 1.60 -3.59 11.25
N VAL A 30 2.73 -3.58 10.55
CA VAL A 30 2.76 -3.54 9.08
C VAL A 30 2.04 -4.76 8.50
N VAL A 31 2.30 -5.95 9.03
CA VAL A 31 1.61 -7.19 8.62
C VAL A 31 0.10 -7.09 8.86
N SER A 32 -0.32 -6.59 10.03
CA SER A 32 -1.74 -6.42 10.35
C SER A 32 -2.45 -5.47 9.37
N THR A 33 -1.82 -4.35 9.01
CA THR A 33 -2.36 -3.41 8.02
C THR A 33 -2.39 -4.03 6.62
N ALA A 34 -1.36 -4.77 6.22
CA ALA A 34 -1.37 -5.49 4.96
C ALA A 34 -2.49 -6.54 4.88
N GLN A 35 -2.72 -7.31 5.96
CA GLN A 35 -3.82 -8.26 6.06
C GLN A 35 -5.20 -7.58 5.97
N LYS A 36 -5.38 -6.42 6.60
CA LYS A 36 -6.59 -5.60 6.49
C LYS A 36 -6.84 -5.20 5.04
N LEU A 37 -5.81 -4.69 4.35
CA LEU A 37 -5.92 -4.28 2.96
C LEU A 37 -6.13 -5.48 2.02
N LEU A 38 -5.56 -6.65 2.29
CA LEU A 38 -5.85 -7.88 1.55
C LEU A 38 -7.33 -8.29 1.66
N LYS A 39 -7.92 -8.21 2.87
CA LYS A 39 -9.36 -8.45 3.05
C LYS A 39 -10.19 -7.46 2.25
N ALA A 40 -9.87 -6.17 2.34
CA ALA A 40 -10.55 -5.11 1.59
C ALA A 40 -10.40 -5.30 0.08
N SER A 41 -9.19 -5.61 -0.41
CA SER A 41 -8.93 -5.85 -1.83
C SER A 41 -9.76 -6.99 -2.39
N LYS A 42 -9.93 -8.08 -1.64
CA LYS A 42 -10.80 -9.19 -2.03
C LYS A 42 -12.27 -8.76 -2.17
N LEU A 43 -12.78 -7.95 -1.23
CA LEU A 43 -14.16 -7.45 -1.25
C LEU A 43 -14.39 -6.45 -2.39
N LEU A 44 -13.37 -5.66 -2.71
CA LEU A 44 -13.43 -4.60 -3.69
C LEU A 44 -12.94 -5.02 -5.09
N ASN A 45 -12.57 -6.29 -5.27
CA ASN A 45 -11.97 -6.83 -6.51
C ASN A 45 -10.72 -6.05 -6.98
N ILE A 46 -9.89 -5.61 -6.03
CA ILE A 46 -8.62 -4.94 -6.31
C ILE A 46 -7.54 -5.99 -6.52
N PRO A 47 -6.83 -5.98 -7.67
CA PRO A 47 -5.72 -6.90 -7.91
C PRO A 47 -4.57 -6.64 -6.93
N VAL A 48 -3.87 -7.71 -6.54
CA VAL A 48 -2.80 -7.67 -5.54
C VAL A 48 -1.51 -8.20 -6.15
N PHE A 49 -0.44 -7.45 -6.00
CA PHE A 49 0.92 -7.81 -6.38
C PHE A 49 1.79 -7.84 -5.13
N ALA A 50 2.39 -8.99 -4.84
CA ALA A 50 3.33 -9.14 -3.75
C ALA A 50 4.72 -9.44 -4.30
N THR A 51 5.73 -8.84 -3.71
CA THR A 51 7.11 -9.09 -4.10
C THR A 51 7.90 -9.65 -2.97
N THR A 52 8.90 -10.45 -3.35
CA THR A 52 9.92 -10.97 -2.45
C THR A 52 11.28 -10.51 -2.97
N GLN A 53 12.11 -9.99 -2.07
CA GLN A 53 13.46 -9.61 -2.45
C GLN A 53 14.27 -10.86 -2.80
N ASN A 54 14.51 -11.06 -4.10
CA ASN A 54 15.54 -11.98 -4.58
C ASN A 54 16.88 -11.24 -4.57
N LYS A 55 17.97 -11.97 -4.24
CA LYS A 55 19.34 -11.45 -4.13
C LYS A 55 19.66 -10.44 -5.24
N GLY A 56 19.93 -9.18 -4.87
CA GLY A 56 20.47 -8.14 -5.75
C GLY A 56 19.46 -7.15 -6.36
N ARG A 57 18.15 -7.26 -6.10
CA ARG A 57 17.16 -6.32 -6.64
C ARG A 57 16.51 -5.50 -5.53
N LEU A 58 16.73 -4.19 -5.54
CA LEU A 58 16.12 -3.22 -4.62
C LEU A 58 14.83 -2.60 -5.16
N ARG A 59 14.39 -3.00 -6.37
CA ARG A 59 13.26 -2.39 -7.09
C ARG A 59 12.18 -3.42 -7.39
N LEU A 60 10.95 -3.05 -7.10
CA LEU A 60 9.75 -3.78 -7.48
C LEU A 60 9.42 -3.67 -8.98
N TYR A 61 9.86 -2.61 -9.64
CA TYR A 61 9.48 -2.27 -11.00
C TYR A 61 10.30 -3.01 -12.09
N GLU A 62 11.10 -4.01 -11.73
CA GLU A 62 11.51 -5.05 -12.67
C GLU A 62 10.70 -6.33 -12.38
N PRO A 63 9.41 -6.35 -12.71
CA PRO A 63 8.54 -7.48 -12.43
C PRO A 63 8.98 -8.70 -13.24
N THR A 64 8.63 -9.89 -12.75
CA THR A 64 8.71 -11.07 -13.61
C THR A 64 7.85 -10.85 -14.86
N PRO A 65 8.13 -11.56 -15.98
CA PRO A 65 7.33 -11.41 -17.20
C PRO A 65 5.81 -11.51 -16.97
N GLU A 66 5.39 -12.39 -16.07
CA GLU A 66 3.99 -12.60 -15.71
C GLU A 66 3.38 -11.39 -15.00
N VAL A 67 4.10 -10.80 -14.03
CA VAL A 67 3.66 -9.59 -13.32
C VAL A 67 3.63 -8.40 -14.27
N LYS A 68 4.63 -8.29 -15.17
CA LYS A 68 4.64 -7.24 -16.19
C LYS A 68 3.43 -7.36 -17.10
N GLN A 69 3.14 -8.55 -17.62
CA GLN A 69 1.97 -8.78 -18.47
C GLN A 69 0.65 -8.42 -17.75
N ALA A 70 0.52 -8.79 -16.48
CA ALA A 70 -0.66 -8.44 -15.68
C ALA A 70 -0.78 -6.91 -15.48
N LEU A 71 0.32 -6.22 -15.19
CA LEU A 71 0.34 -4.76 -15.07
C LEU A 71 0.02 -4.08 -16.40
N ASP A 72 0.59 -4.53 -17.51
CA ASP A 72 0.32 -4.01 -18.86
C ASP A 72 -1.15 -4.18 -19.22
N SER A 73 -1.76 -5.31 -18.87
CA SER A 73 -3.19 -5.57 -19.09
C SER A 73 -4.08 -4.63 -18.28
N LEU A 74 -3.74 -4.34 -17.02
CA LEU A 74 -4.45 -3.37 -16.17
C LEU A 74 -4.27 -1.95 -16.69
N ASN A 75 -3.07 -1.61 -17.13
CA ASN A 75 -2.73 -0.28 -17.64
C ASN A 75 -3.39 0.04 -18.99
N ALA A 76 -3.85 -0.98 -19.73
CA ALA A 76 -4.62 -0.78 -20.96
C ALA A 76 -5.91 0.04 -20.75
N SER A 77 -6.43 0.09 -19.51
CA SER A 77 -7.60 0.91 -19.13
C SER A 77 -7.21 2.32 -18.65
N GLY A 78 -5.93 2.70 -18.71
CA GLY A 78 -5.37 3.97 -18.23
C GLY A 78 -4.46 3.82 -17.02
N PRO A 79 -3.88 4.93 -16.52
CA PRO A 79 -2.96 4.91 -15.39
C PRO A 79 -3.53 4.21 -14.16
N LEU A 80 -2.70 3.45 -13.47
CA LEU A 80 -3.08 2.76 -12.23
C LEU A 80 -3.08 3.72 -11.04
N SER A 81 -3.91 3.42 -10.04
CA SER A 81 -3.78 3.91 -8.68
C SER A 81 -3.10 2.83 -7.85
N CYS A 82 -1.80 3.00 -7.60
CA CYS A 82 -0.95 2.00 -6.93
C CYS A 82 -0.96 2.23 -5.43
N ILE A 83 -1.51 1.29 -4.68
CA ILE A 83 -1.58 1.33 -3.22
C ILE A 83 -0.38 0.55 -2.67
N ILE A 84 0.51 1.19 -1.91
CA ILE A 84 1.77 0.60 -1.47
C ILE A 84 1.79 0.40 0.04
N VAL A 85 2.10 -0.84 0.45
CA VAL A 85 2.40 -1.25 1.82
C VAL A 85 3.65 -2.12 1.86
N GLY A 86 4.26 -2.25 3.04
CA GLY A 86 5.38 -3.16 3.26
C GLY A 86 6.68 -2.48 3.66
N ILE A 87 7.79 -3.06 3.33
CA ILE A 87 9.13 -2.69 3.79
C ILE A 87 10.16 -2.64 2.66
N GLU A 88 11.27 -1.90 2.82
CA GLU A 88 11.50 -0.86 3.81
C GLU A 88 11.07 0.49 3.25
N SER A 89 10.51 1.35 4.09
CA SER A 89 10.00 2.67 3.68
C SER A 89 11.01 3.48 2.87
N HIS A 90 12.26 3.53 3.31
CA HIS A 90 13.34 4.30 2.69
C HIS A 90 14.06 3.56 1.53
N ILE A 91 13.79 2.26 1.33
CA ILE A 91 14.43 1.44 0.29
C ILE A 91 13.39 1.01 -0.74
N CYS A 92 12.81 -0.21 -0.60
CA CYS A 92 11.93 -0.79 -1.62
C CYS A 92 10.65 0.03 -1.85
N VAL A 93 10.00 0.50 -0.79
CA VAL A 93 8.80 1.36 -0.88
C VAL A 93 9.13 2.65 -1.62
N THR A 94 10.23 3.33 -1.24
CA THR A 94 10.64 4.57 -1.90
C THR A 94 10.97 4.36 -3.37
N GLN A 95 11.81 3.38 -3.70
CA GLN A 95 12.22 3.14 -5.09
C GLN A 95 11.01 2.76 -5.97
N THR A 96 10.15 1.87 -5.48
CA THR A 96 8.93 1.47 -6.18
C THR A 96 8.00 2.66 -6.43
N THR A 97 7.78 3.49 -5.41
CA THR A 97 6.94 4.68 -5.52
C THR A 97 7.48 5.63 -6.60
N LEU A 98 8.78 5.92 -6.57
CA LEU A 98 9.40 6.83 -7.55
C LEU A 98 9.31 6.29 -8.98
N ASP A 99 9.52 4.99 -9.17
CA ASP A 99 9.42 4.37 -10.49
C ASP A 99 7.98 4.39 -11.02
N LEU A 100 6.98 4.11 -10.18
CA LEU A 100 5.57 4.17 -10.55
C LEU A 100 5.11 5.60 -10.89
N LEU A 101 5.54 6.59 -10.11
CA LEU A 101 5.26 8.01 -10.42
C LEU A 101 5.87 8.43 -11.75
N ARG A 102 7.12 8.03 -12.05
CA ARG A 102 7.77 8.29 -13.35
C ARG A 102 7.07 7.62 -14.52
N ALA A 103 6.45 6.47 -14.28
CA ALA A 103 5.63 5.76 -15.26
C ALA A 103 4.26 6.40 -15.48
N GLY A 104 3.92 7.49 -14.77
CA GLY A 104 2.67 8.22 -14.90
C GLY A 104 1.51 7.65 -14.09
N HIS A 105 1.77 6.76 -13.14
CA HIS A 105 0.76 6.22 -12.24
C HIS A 105 0.51 7.15 -11.05
N GLN A 106 -0.69 7.07 -10.46
CA GLN A 106 -0.97 7.63 -9.13
C GLN A 106 -0.48 6.66 -8.06
N VAL A 107 0.17 7.17 -7.02
CA VAL A 107 0.70 6.32 -5.95
C VAL A 107 0.18 6.76 -4.60
N TYR A 108 -0.41 5.81 -3.86
CA TYR A 108 -0.92 5.95 -2.50
C TYR A 108 -0.02 5.16 -1.56
N VAL A 109 0.76 5.84 -0.74
CA VAL A 109 1.60 5.19 0.28
C VAL A 109 0.85 5.15 1.60
N ILE A 110 0.66 3.96 2.13
CA ILE A 110 -0.15 3.73 3.33
C ILE A 110 0.73 3.87 4.58
N ALA A 111 0.64 5.01 5.26
CA ALA A 111 1.52 5.37 6.37
C ALA A 111 1.45 4.39 7.56
N ASP A 112 0.27 3.85 7.87
CA ASP A 112 0.07 2.82 8.90
C ASP A 112 0.40 1.39 8.42
N GLY A 113 0.93 1.26 7.20
CA GLY A 113 1.27 0.00 6.54
C GLY A 113 2.69 -0.09 6.01
N VAL A 114 3.57 0.85 6.35
CA VAL A 114 5.00 0.84 5.96
C VAL A 114 5.90 1.03 7.17
N SER A 115 7.10 0.44 7.13
CA SER A 115 8.11 0.58 8.18
C SER A 115 9.53 0.35 7.62
N SER A 116 10.53 0.52 8.49
CA SER A 116 11.95 0.34 8.20
C SER A 116 12.68 -0.26 9.41
N CYS A 117 13.94 -0.65 9.22
CA CYS A 117 14.80 -1.10 10.32
C CYS A 117 14.96 -0.01 11.39
N ASN A 118 15.19 1.24 10.99
CA ASN A 118 15.23 2.39 11.88
C ASN A 118 13.91 3.15 11.81
N LYS A 119 13.27 3.37 12.97
CA LYS A 119 11.98 4.09 13.03
C LYS A 119 12.07 5.52 12.49
N GLU A 120 13.23 6.15 12.62
CA GLU A 120 13.50 7.52 12.17
C GLU A 120 13.49 7.65 10.64
N GLU A 121 13.76 6.58 9.90
CA GLU A 121 13.69 6.55 8.43
C GLU A 121 12.25 6.69 7.91
N VAL A 122 11.27 6.22 8.68
CA VAL A 122 9.87 6.20 8.24
C VAL A 122 9.35 7.61 7.95
N PRO A 123 9.39 8.59 8.89
CA PRO A 123 8.90 9.94 8.61
C PRO A 123 9.70 10.66 7.51
N ILE A 124 11.00 10.42 7.41
CA ILE A 124 11.84 11.02 6.36
C ILE A 124 11.42 10.49 4.98
N ALA A 125 11.24 9.18 4.84
CA ALA A 125 10.79 8.56 3.61
C ALA A 125 9.38 9.06 3.21
N LEU A 126 8.43 9.08 4.14
CA LEU A 126 7.06 9.54 3.87
C LEU A 126 7.01 11.02 3.47
N ALA A 127 7.81 11.89 4.13
CA ALA A 127 7.89 13.30 3.77
C ALA A 127 8.45 13.49 2.34
N ARG A 128 9.52 12.76 2.01
CA ARG A 128 10.08 12.74 0.66
C ARG A 128 9.06 12.29 -0.37
N LEU A 129 8.40 11.16 -0.15
CA LEU A 129 7.44 10.60 -1.11
C LEU A 129 6.25 11.54 -1.35
N ARG A 130 5.79 12.23 -0.30
CA ARG A 130 4.77 13.29 -0.44
C ARG A 130 5.27 14.44 -1.32
N HIS A 131 6.51 14.86 -1.16
CA HIS A 131 7.13 15.91 -2.00
C HIS A 131 7.26 15.49 -3.47
N GLU A 132 7.55 14.23 -3.72
CA GLU A 132 7.65 13.64 -5.07
C GLU A 132 6.28 13.43 -5.76
N GLY A 133 5.17 13.70 -5.06
CA GLY A 133 3.81 13.65 -5.62
C GLY A 133 3.01 12.40 -5.24
N ALA A 134 3.51 11.54 -4.36
CA ALA A 134 2.70 10.45 -3.83
C ALA A 134 1.68 10.96 -2.81
N VAL A 135 0.49 10.36 -2.79
CA VAL A 135 -0.52 10.57 -1.76
C VAL A 135 -0.15 9.72 -0.55
N VAL A 136 0.34 10.35 0.52
CA VAL A 136 0.59 9.67 1.79
C VAL A 136 -0.69 9.72 2.62
N THR A 137 -1.29 8.57 2.86
CA THR A 137 -2.60 8.41 3.52
C THR A 137 -2.60 7.23 4.48
N THR A 138 -3.72 6.94 5.14
CA THR A 138 -3.89 5.77 6.00
C THR A 138 -4.73 4.70 5.32
N SER A 139 -4.63 3.47 5.81
CA SER A 139 -5.40 2.34 5.27
C SER A 139 -6.92 2.57 5.33
N GLU A 140 -7.44 3.17 6.41
CA GLU A 140 -8.87 3.48 6.51
C GLU A 140 -9.28 4.61 5.59
N SER A 141 -8.50 5.70 5.53
CA SER A 141 -8.76 6.82 4.63
C SER A 141 -8.81 6.36 3.18
N PHE A 142 -7.86 5.53 2.75
CA PHE A 142 -7.86 4.93 1.41
C PHE A 142 -9.12 4.11 1.14
N MET A 143 -9.51 3.21 2.07
CA MET A 143 -10.69 2.37 1.87
C MET A 143 -11.97 3.19 1.71
N TYR A 144 -12.18 4.21 2.55
CA TYR A 144 -13.34 5.09 2.46
C TYR A 144 -13.32 5.98 1.22
N GLU A 145 -12.15 6.49 0.83
CA GLU A 145 -12.01 7.27 -0.40
C GLU A 145 -12.32 6.44 -1.65
N TYR A 146 -11.88 5.17 -1.68
CA TYR A 146 -12.17 4.26 -2.79
C TYR A 146 -13.65 3.91 -2.89
N VAL A 147 -14.30 3.59 -1.76
CA VAL A 147 -15.74 3.28 -1.74
C VAL A 147 -16.57 4.52 -2.09
N GLY A 148 -16.20 5.68 -1.57
CA GLY A 148 -16.70 7.00 -1.94
C GLY A 148 -18.10 7.35 -1.42
N ASP A 149 -19.03 6.39 -1.35
CA ASP A 149 -20.42 6.62 -0.96
C ASP A 149 -20.97 5.48 -0.10
N ALA A 150 -21.70 5.86 0.96
CA ALA A 150 -22.29 4.89 1.91
C ALA A 150 -23.45 4.07 1.30
N SER A 151 -23.97 4.47 0.17
CA SER A 151 -25.01 3.73 -0.56
C SER A 151 -24.46 2.59 -1.43
N THR A 152 -23.14 2.49 -1.59
CA THR A 152 -22.52 1.41 -2.37
C THR A 152 -22.69 0.06 -1.67
N PRO A 153 -22.88 -1.05 -2.41
CA PRO A 153 -23.05 -2.38 -1.81
C PRO A 153 -21.87 -2.78 -0.92
N GLU A 154 -20.66 -2.43 -1.31
CA GLU A 154 -19.43 -2.79 -0.63
C GLU A 154 -19.20 -2.04 0.70
N PHE A 155 -19.90 -0.92 0.91
CA PHE A 155 -19.71 -0.07 2.09
C PHE A 155 -19.92 -0.81 3.41
N LYS A 156 -20.97 -1.66 3.48
CA LYS A 156 -21.27 -2.44 4.69
C LYS A 156 -20.16 -3.43 5.04
N ASP A 157 -19.56 -4.06 4.02
CA ASP A 157 -18.49 -5.03 4.21
C ASP A 157 -17.18 -4.32 4.61
N ILE A 158 -16.90 -3.17 4.04
CA ILE A 158 -15.74 -2.35 4.44
C ILE A 158 -15.88 -1.85 5.88
N ILE A 159 -17.06 -1.37 6.31
CA ILE A 159 -17.30 -1.02 7.73
C ILE A 159 -17.03 -2.22 8.65
N LYS A 160 -17.40 -3.42 8.25
CA LYS A 160 -17.13 -4.62 9.05
C LYS A 160 -15.62 -4.85 9.19
N VAL A 161 -14.87 -4.77 8.08
CA VAL A 161 -13.40 -4.87 8.11
C VAL A 161 -12.80 -3.81 9.04
N VAL A 162 -13.23 -2.55 8.93
CA VAL A 162 -12.76 -1.45 9.78
C VAL A 162 -13.04 -1.72 11.26
N LYS A 163 -14.26 -2.18 11.61
CA LYS A 163 -14.63 -2.51 12.99
C LYS A 163 -13.78 -3.66 13.55
N GLU A 164 -13.60 -4.73 12.78
CA GLU A 164 -12.81 -5.90 13.16
C GLU A 164 -11.32 -5.54 13.40
N THR A 165 -10.80 -4.55 12.69
CA THR A 165 -9.38 -4.16 12.77
C THR A 165 -9.14 -2.86 13.54
N SER A 166 -10.17 -2.29 14.17
CA SER A 166 -10.10 -0.98 14.82
C SER A 166 -8.97 -0.86 15.85
N GLN A 167 -8.81 -1.87 16.72
CA GLN A 167 -7.77 -1.85 17.75
C GLN A 167 -6.36 -1.92 17.12
N SER A 168 -6.14 -2.84 16.20
CA SER A 168 -4.84 -2.97 15.51
C SER A 168 -4.50 -1.75 14.65
N THR A 169 -5.49 -1.12 14.04
CA THR A 169 -5.32 0.15 13.33
C THR A 169 -4.88 1.28 14.25
N LYS A 170 -5.54 1.42 15.41
CA LYS A 170 -5.16 2.41 16.43
C LYS A 170 -3.69 2.25 16.86
N GLU A 171 -3.30 1.01 17.14
CA GLU A 171 -1.92 0.68 17.54
C GLU A 171 -0.90 0.99 16.42
N ALA A 172 -1.21 0.63 15.18
CA ALA A 172 -0.37 0.93 14.03
C ALA A 172 -0.21 2.45 13.83
N MET A 173 -1.30 3.21 13.88
CA MET A 173 -1.25 4.66 13.74
C MET A 173 -0.45 5.35 14.85
N GLN A 174 -0.60 4.90 16.10
CA GLN A 174 0.12 5.48 17.23
C GLN A 174 1.64 5.29 17.17
N THR A 175 2.12 4.30 16.43
CA THR A 175 3.53 3.97 16.34
C THR A 175 4.16 4.30 14.99
N LEU A 176 3.48 3.99 13.88
CA LEU A 176 4.02 4.13 12.52
C LEU A 176 3.75 5.52 11.91
N CYS A 177 2.67 6.21 12.33
CA CYS A 177 2.26 7.49 11.77
C CYS A 177 2.73 8.70 12.62
N LYS A 178 3.79 8.57 13.40
CA LYS A 178 4.44 9.71 14.07
C LYS A 178 5.26 10.48 13.03
N ILE A 179 4.59 11.39 12.36
CA ILE A 179 5.14 12.28 11.32
C ILE A 179 5.48 13.61 11.94
#